data_1b6f3f6b817493d1379e72dd316cef1b
#
_entry.id   1b6f3f6b817493d1379e72dd316cef1b
#
_cell.length_a   1.000
_cell.length_b   1.000
_cell.length_c   1.000
_cell.angle_alpha   90.00
_cell.angle_beta   90.00
_cell.angle_gamma   90.00
#
_symmetry.space_group_name_H-M   'P 1'
#
loop_
_entity.id
_entity.type
_entity.pdbx_description
1 polymer ?
#
loop_
_entity_poly.entity_id
_entity_poly.type
_entity_poly.pdbx_seq_one_letter_code
_entity_poly.pdbx_strand_id
1 'polypeptide(L)'
;MQWEVTRRRAGVGGATMMTAQWWPWVEFDLVRRVPASAFSPAPSVDGGLMTTTRRSQELVPARDRRAYREFVHAAFTGRGKGIAQILGRLVPPRQRRHVNQQLGREGIAASALPKELTAEQWARLFVAYQEWGHGSMRRGSGARRG
;
A
#
# COMPACT_ATOMS: atom_id res chain seq x y z
N MET A 1 -1.72 -23.19 -3.06
CA MET A 1 -0.66 -22.25 -2.62
C MET A 1 -0.27 -22.60 -1.19
N GLN A 2 0.99 -22.45 -0.84
CA GLN A 2 1.45 -22.71 0.53
C GLN A 2 0.74 -21.79 1.54
N TRP A 3 0.41 -22.31 2.72
CA TRP A 3 -0.36 -21.60 3.73
C TRP A 3 0.24 -20.25 4.13
N GLU A 4 1.53 -20.17 4.43
CA GLU A 4 2.18 -18.92 4.80
C GLU A 4 2.16 -17.88 3.66
N VAL A 5 2.33 -18.32 2.42
CA VAL A 5 2.24 -17.44 1.24
C VAL A 5 0.82 -16.94 1.08
N THR A 6 -0.18 -17.80 1.28
CA THR A 6 -1.60 -17.44 1.19
C THR A 6 -1.98 -16.39 2.25
N ARG A 7 -1.55 -16.61 3.49
CA ARG A 7 -1.77 -15.65 4.58
C ARG A 7 -1.19 -14.27 4.25
N ARG A 8 0.05 -14.23 3.82
CA ARG A 8 0.73 -12.97 3.48
C ARG A 8 0.05 -12.25 2.32
N ARG A 9 -0.37 -12.98 1.29
CA ARG A 9 -1.08 -12.39 0.16
C ARG A 9 -2.46 -11.87 0.53
N ALA A 10 -3.13 -12.51 1.47
CA ALA A 10 -4.39 -12.02 2.03
C ALA A 10 -4.22 -10.85 3.01
N GLY A 11 -2.98 -10.47 3.33
CA GLY A 11 -2.68 -9.38 4.25
C GLY A 11 -2.75 -9.76 5.72
N VAL A 12 -2.86 -11.03 6.04
CA VAL A 12 -2.92 -11.52 7.42
C VAL A 12 -1.53 -11.49 8.04
N GLY A 13 -1.36 -10.72 9.11
CA GLY A 13 -0.08 -10.51 9.76
C GLY A 13 0.83 -9.49 9.05
N GLY A 14 0.27 -8.72 8.14
CA GLY A 14 0.95 -7.68 7.36
C GLY A 14 0.89 -7.95 5.86
N ALA A 15 0.64 -6.89 5.10
CA ALA A 15 0.53 -6.98 3.66
C ALA A 15 1.91 -7.08 2.97
N THR A 16 1.97 -7.84 1.90
CA THR A 16 3.11 -7.75 0.98
C THR A 16 2.97 -6.52 0.07
N MET A 17 4.07 -6.09 -0.52
CA MET A 17 4.05 -5.02 -1.51
C MET A 17 3.06 -5.32 -2.65
N MET A 18 3.05 -6.55 -3.16
CA MET A 18 2.13 -6.97 -4.22
C MET A 18 0.67 -6.86 -3.78
N THR A 19 0.34 -7.31 -2.58
CA THR A 19 -1.01 -7.19 -2.03
C THR A 19 -1.43 -5.73 -1.95
N ALA A 20 -0.60 -4.88 -1.38
CA ALA A 20 -0.88 -3.44 -1.26
C ALA A 20 -1.05 -2.77 -2.63
N GLN A 21 -0.27 -3.18 -3.64
CA GLN A 21 -0.36 -2.64 -5.00
C GLN A 21 -1.68 -2.98 -5.71
N TRP A 22 -2.32 -4.09 -5.36
CA TRP A 22 -3.57 -4.54 -5.98
C TRP A 22 -4.82 -4.18 -5.18
N TRP A 23 -4.68 -3.88 -3.90
CA TRP A 23 -5.79 -3.64 -2.98
C TRP A 23 -6.85 -2.65 -3.45
N PRO A 24 -6.54 -1.55 -4.15
CA PRO A 24 -7.59 -0.63 -4.59
C PRO A 24 -8.63 -1.24 -5.53
N TRP A 25 -8.28 -2.33 -6.20
CA TRP A 25 -9.14 -2.96 -7.20
C TRP A 25 -9.59 -4.37 -6.86
N VAL A 26 -8.91 -4.99 -5.90
CA VAL A 26 -9.09 -6.41 -5.58
C VAL A 26 -9.10 -6.61 -4.07
N GLU A 27 -10.03 -7.43 -3.61
CA GLU A 27 -10.05 -7.94 -2.24
C GLU A 27 -9.48 -9.35 -2.22
N PHE A 28 -8.67 -9.64 -1.22
CA PHE A 28 -8.09 -10.96 -0.98
C PHE A 28 -8.64 -11.50 0.33
N ASP A 29 -9.38 -12.59 0.26
CA ASP A 29 -9.97 -13.23 1.43
C ASP A 29 -9.34 -14.60 1.68
N LEU A 30 -8.79 -14.78 2.87
CA LEU A 30 -8.28 -16.05 3.32
C LEU A 30 -9.47 -16.94 3.71
N VAL A 31 -9.68 -18.02 2.95
CA VAL A 31 -10.84 -18.91 3.17
C VAL A 31 -10.52 -19.96 4.23
N ARG A 32 -9.47 -20.75 4.01
CA ARG A 32 -9.07 -21.80 4.95
C ARG A 32 -7.66 -22.32 4.72
N ARG A 33 -7.12 -22.94 5.75
CA ARG A 33 -5.93 -23.76 5.68
C ARG A 33 -6.31 -25.15 5.14
N VAL A 34 -5.51 -25.67 4.23
CA VAL A 34 -5.67 -27.02 3.68
C VAL A 34 -4.50 -27.86 4.18
N PRO A 35 -4.74 -28.91 5.00
CA PRO A 35 -3.67 -29.75 5.53
C PRO A 35 -2.89 -30.43 4.42
N ALA A 36 -1.58 -30.58 4.60
CA ALA A 36 -0.70 -31.31 3.68
C ALA A 36 -1.22 -32.73 3.37
N SER A 37 -1.83 -33.37 4.39
CA SER A 37 -2.44 -34.72 4.26
C SER A 37 -3.61 -34.81 3.28
N ALA A 38 -4.21 -33.69 2.89
CA ALA A 38 -5.28 -33.65 1.88
C ALA A 38 -4.79 -33.85 0.45
N PHE A 39 -3.48 -33.86 0.24
CA PHE A 39 -2.86 -34.03 -1.07
C PHE A 39 -2.14 -35.38 -1.18
N SER A 40 -2.09 -35.92 -2.40
CA SER A 40 -1.36 -37.16 -2.71
C SER A 40 -0.49 -36.96 -3.96
N PRO A 41 0.87 -37.04 -3.85
CA PRO A 41 1.64 -37.15 -2.61
C PRO A 41 1.52 -35.91 -1.71
N ALA A 42 1.64 -36.11 -0.37
CA ALA A 42 1.55 -35.03 0.59
C ALA A 42 2.76 -34.08 0.45
N PRO A 43 2.56 -32.74 0.33
CA PRO A 43 3.65 -31.78 0.38
C PRO A 43 4.23 -31.66 1.80
N SER A 44 5.36 -30.99 1.93
CA SER A 44 6.02 -30.78 3.23
C SER A 44 5.34 -29.73 4.10
N VAL A 45 4.49 -28.88 3.52
CA VAL A 45 3.78 -27.78 4.20
C VAL A 45 2.31 -27.79 3.84
N ASP A 46 1.49 -27.18 4.71
CA ASP A 46 0.06 -27.02 4.43
C ASP A 46 -0.18 -26.01 3.30
N GLY A 47 -1.28 -26.19 2.61
CA GLY A 47 -1.79 -25.25 1.62
C GLY A 47 -2.74 -24.23 2.22
N GLY A 48 -3.05 -23.22 1.44
CA GLY A 48 -4.07 -22.23 1.77
C GLY A 48 -5.01 -21.99 0.60
N LEU A 49 -6.28 -21.79 0.91
CA LEU A 49 -7.30 -21.38 -0.05
C LEU A 49 -7.61 -19.90 0.16
N MET A 50 -7.46 -19.14 -0.89
CA MET A 50 -7.72 -17.70 -0.91
C MET A 50 -8.65 -17.39 -2.08
N THR A 51 -9.61 -16.50 -1.86
CA THR A 51 -10.41 -15.91 -2.93
C THR A 51 -9.88 -14.53 -3.28
N THR A 52 -10.00 -14.20 -4.55
CA THR A 52 -9.66 -12.89 -5.09
C THR A 52 -10.91 -12.34 -5.74
N THR A 53 -11.43 -11.25 -5.20
CA THR A 53 -12.68 -10.63 -5.66
C THR A 53 -12.41 -9.23 -6.15
N ARG A 54 -12.92 -8.90 -7.34
CA ARG A 54 -12.86 -7.54 -7.84
C ARG A 54 -13.76 -6.63 -6.99
N ARG A 55 -13.23 -5.47 -6.56
CA ARG A 55 -14.03 -4.51 -5.80
C ARG A 55 -15.14 -3.93 -6.67
N SER A 56 -16.34 -3.79 -6.09
CA SER A 56 -17.46 -3.11 -6.74
C SER A 56 -17.19 -1.59 -6.89
N GLN A 57 -16.48 -1.01 -5.91
CA GLN A 57 -16.00 0.37 -5.96
C GLN A 57 -14.49 0.39 -5.82
N GLU A 58 -13.81 0.93 -6.83
CA GLU A 58 -12.38 1.13 -6.80
C GLU A 58 -11.98 2.17 -5.75
N LEU A 59 -10.96 1.89 -4.94
CA LEU A 59 -10.43 2.85 -3.96
C LEU A 59 -9.55 3.91 -4.62
N VAL A 60 -8.98 3.59 -5.77
CA VAL A 60 -8.16 4.48 -6.61
C VAL A 60 -8.65 4.33 -8.05
N PRO A 61 -8.83 5.42 -8.80
CA PRO A 61 -9.21 5.33 -10.20
C PRO A 61 -8.25 4.48 -11.03
N ALA A 62 -8.79 3.68 -11.96
CA ALA A 62 -7.97 2.77 -12.79
C ALA A 62 -6.91 3.52 -13.62
N ARG A 63 -7.18 4.77 -14.01
CA ARG A 63 -6.21 5.64 -14.71
C ARG A 63 -4.95 5.93 -13.89
N ASP A 64 -5.04 5.86 -12.57
CA ASP A 64 -3.93 6.12 -11.65
C ASP A 64 -3.20 4.84 -11.20
N ARG A 65 -3.53 3.70 -11.78
CA ARG A 65 -2.98 2.39 -11.39
C ARG A 65 -1.45 2.37 -11.39
N ARG A 66 -0.84 2.87 -12.44
CA ARG A 66 0.63 2.90 -12.55
C ARG A 66 1.24 3.79 -11.48
N ALA A 67 0.74 5.01 -11.32
CA ALA A 67 1.23 5.95 -10.32
C ALA A 67 1.06 5.41 -8.89
N TYR A 68 -0.07 4.77 -8.60
CA TYR A 68 -0.32 4.14 -7.32
C TYR A 68 0.67 3.00 -7.03
N ARG A 69 0.89 2.12 -8.00
CA ARG A 69 1.84 1.00 -7.84
C ARG A 69 3.27 1.48 -7.64
N GLU A 70 3.67 2.53 -8.35
CA GLU A 70 4.98 3.17 -8.16
C GLU A 70 5.12 3.79 -6.76
N PHE A 71 4.07 4.44 -6.26
CA PHE A 71 4.02 4.99 -4.90
C PHE A 71 4.19 3.90 -3.84
N VAL A 72 3.43 2.81 -3.94
CA VAL A 72 3.54 1.68 -3.01
C VAL A 72 4.93 1.04 -3.08
N HIS A 73 5.47 0.84 -4.28
CA HIS A 73 6.83 0.34 -4.45
C HIS A 73 7.86 1.23 -3.76
N ALA A 74 7.79 2.53 -3.96
CA ALA A 74 8.70 3.49 -3.34
C ALA A 74 8.59 3.47 -1.81
N ALA A 75 7.39 3.31 -1.27
CA ALA A 75 7.18 3.22 0.17
C ALA A 75 7.73 1.91 0.77
N PHE A 76 7.52 0.78 0.11
CA PHE A 76 8.03 -0.52 0.59
C PHE A 76 9.54 -0.67 0.46
N THR A 77 10.15 -0.03 -0.52
CA THR A 77 11.61 -0.08 -0.77
C THR A 77 12.35 1.11 -0.18
N GLY A 78 11.63 2.09 0.36
CA GLY A 78 12.19 3.29 0.95
C GLY A 78 12.96 3.02 2.25
N ARG A 79 13.91 3.89 2.55
CA ARG A 79 14.72 3.81 3.76
C ARG A 79 14.09 4.62 4.89
N GLY A 80 14.00 4.04 6.06
CA GLY A 80 13.49 4.70 7.26
C GLY A 80 13.06 3.71 8.32
N LYS A 81 12.93 4.20 9.56
CA LYS A 81 12.50 3.39 10.70
C LYS A 81 10.97 3.24 10.78
N GLY A 82 10.22 3.95 9.95
CA GLY A 82 8.77 3.91 9.91
C GLY A 82 8.23 4.72 8.73
N ILE A 83 6.93 4.62 8.52
CA ILE A 83 6.25 5.22 7.36
C ILE A 83 6.47 6.73 7.26
N ALA A 84 6.51 7.44 8.39
CA ALA A 84 6.73 8.88 8.39
C ALA A 84 8.10 9.27 7.80
N GLN A 85 9.16 8.57 8.18
CA GLN A 85 10.50 8.81 7.61
C GLN A 85 10.56 8.41 6.14
N ILE A 86 9.98 7.28 5.79
CA ILE A 86 9.97 6.77 4.43
C ILE A 86 9.27 7.78 3.51
N LEU A 87 8.05 8.18 3.81
CA LEU A 87 7.30 9.15 3.03
C LEU A 87 7.96 10.54 3.05
N GLY A 88 8.50 10.94 4.19
CA GLY A 88 9.21 12.21 4.31
C GLY A 88 10.42 12.34 3.40
N ARG A 89 11.01 11.22 2.98
CA ARG A 89 12.11 11.20 2.00
C ARG A 89 11.64 11.20 0.55
N LEU A 90 10.39 10.82 0.32
CA LEU A 90 9.79 10.80 -1.02
C LEU A 90 9.18 12.15 -1.42
N VAL A 91 9.07 13.07 -0.48
CA VAL A 91 8.49 14.40 -0.70
C VAL A 91 9.50 15.50 -0.43
N PRO A 92 9.32 16.71 -1.02
CA PRO A 92 10.18 17.86 -0.69
C PRO A 92 10.15 18.16 0.83
N PRO A 93 11.26 18.68 1.41
CA PRO A 93 11.33 18.96 2.86
C PRO A 93 10.18 19.80 3.40
N ARG A 94 9.68 20.76 2.63
CA ARG A 94 8.53 21.61 2.96
C ARG A 94 7.23 20.85 3.17
N GLN A 95 7.11 19.64 2.59
CA GLN A 95 5.90 18.83 2.67
C GLN A 95 5.93 17.81 3.82
N ARG A 96 7.05 17.65 4.51
CA ARG A 96 7.20 16.64 5.57
C ARG A 96 6.19 16.79 6.70
N ARG A 97 5.86 18.05 7.08
CA ARG A 97 4.84 18.27 8.11
C ARG A 97 3.44 17.82 7.65
N HIS A 98 3.14 17.96 6.36
CA HIS A 98 1.87 17.49 5.79
C HIS A 98 1.78 15.96 5.80
N VAL A 99 2.92 15.27 5.59
CA VAL A 99 3.00 13.81 5.76
C VAL A 99 2.58 13.43 7.17
N ASN A 100 3.16 14.03 8.20
CA ASN A 100 2.84 13.73 9.59
C ASN A 100 1.38 14.05 9.93
N GLN A 101 0.85 15.16 9.43
CA GLN A 101 -0.55 15.53 9.62
C GLN A 101 -1.48 14.51 8.99
N GLN A 102 -1.20 14.07 7.77
CA GLN A 102 -2.01 13.08 7.08
C GLN A 102 -1.98 11.73 7.78
N LEU A 103 -0.81 11.28 8.22
CA LEU A 103 -0.69 10.05 9.02
C LEU A 103 -1.54 10.11 10.28
N GLY A 104 -1.51 11.25 10.99
CA GLY A 104 -2.34 11.47 12.16
C GLY A 104 -3.84 11.42 11.86
N ARG A 105 -4.28 12.00 10.75
CA ARG A 105 -5.69 11.95 10.30
C ARG A 105 -6.16 10.54 10.00
N GLU A 106 -5.28 9.72 9.46
CA GLU A 106 -5.58 8.33 9.11
C GLU A 106 -5.38 7.36 10.29
N GLY A 107 -5.00 7.85 11.45
CA GLY A 107 -4.72 7.02 12.62
C GLY A 107 -3.50 6.12 12.46
N ILE A 108 -2.54 6.52 11.63
CA ILE A 108 -1.33 5.77 11.36
C ILE A 108 -0.21 6.30 12.25
N ALA A 109 0.40 5.42 13.03
CA ALA A 109 1.57 5.76 13.82
C ALA A 109 2.75 6.12 12.90
N ALA A 110 3.52 7.16 13.26
CA ALA A 110 4.71 7.56 12.50
C ALA A 110 5.73 6.42 12.34
N SER A 111 5.81 5.56 13.33
CA SER A 111 6.69 4.37 13.36
C SER A 111 6.12 3.14 12.69
N ALA A 112 4.87 3.18 12.19
CA ALA A 112 4.25 2.05 11.52
C ALA A 112 5.05 1.66 10.27
N LEU A 113 5.10 0.36 10.01
CA LEU A 113 5.74 -0.17 8.81
C LEU A 113 4.74 -0.19 7.64
N PRO A 114 5.20 -0.09 6.38
CA PRO A 114 4.32 -0.16 5.22
C PRO A 114 3.38 -1.37 5.22
N LYS A 115 3.85 -2.53 5.68
CA LYS A 115 3.07 -3.77 5.77
C LYS A 115 1.89 -3.69 6.75
N GLU A 116 1.87 -2.73 7.66
CA GLU A 116 0.85 -2.57 8.69
C GLU A 116 -0.34 -1.71 8.25
N LEU A 117 -0.26 -1.04 7.11
CA LEU A 117 -1.32 -0.18 6.59
C LEU A 117 -2.44 -1.00 5.95
N THR A 118 -3.67 -0.51 6.10
CA THR A 118 -4.86 -1.07 5.43
C THR A 118 -4.98 -0.60 3.98
N ALA A 119 -5.84 -1.25 3.21
CA ALA A 119 -6.13 -0.85 1.83
C ALA A 119 -6.65 0.60 1.73
N GLU A 120 -7.55 0.98 2.62
CA GLU A 120 -8.13 2.32 2.68
C GLU A 120 -7.09 3.37 3.06
N GLN A 121 -6.22 3.06 4.01
CA GLN A 121 -5.11 3.94 4.40
C GLN A 121 -4.16 4.18 3.23
N TRP A 122 -3.79 3.14 2.48
CA TRP A 122 -2.96 3.26 1.29
C TRP A 122 -3.59 4.17 0.23
N ALA A 123 -4.89 3.98 -0.04
CA ALA A 123 -5.61 4.79 -1.02
C ALA A 123 -5.63 6.27 -0.64
N ARG A 124 -5.90 6.59 0.62
CA ARG A 124 -5.94 7.97 1.11
C ARG A 124 -4.55 8.63 1.14
N LEU A 125 -3.52 7.88 1.53
CA LEU A 125 -2.14 8.37 1.45
C LEU A 125 -1.71 8.65 0.02
N PHE A 126 -2.13 7.85 -0.93
CA PHE A 126 -1.84 8.07 -2.34
C PHE A 126 -2.47 9.37 -2.86
N VAL A 127 -3.73 9.63 -2.53
CA VAL A 127 -4.40 10.89 -2.89
C VAL A 127 -3.64 12.08 -2.33
N ALA A 128 -3.28 12.04 -1.05
CA ALA A 128 -2.49 13.10 -0.42
C ALA A 128 -1.11 13.25 -1.06
N TYR A 129 -0.45 12.15 -1.39
CA TYR A 129 0.86 12.15 -2.06
C TYR A 129 0.81 12.84 -3.42
N GLN A 130 -0.25 12.61 -4.20
CA GLN A 130 -0.47 13.31 -5.47
C GLN A 130 -0.60 14.82 -5.26
N GLU A 131 -1.33 15.26 -4.25
CA GLU A 131 -1.49 16.68 -3.92
C GLU A 131 -0.15 17.32 -3.53
N TRP A 132 0.69 16.62 -2.76
CA TRP A 132 2.02 17.12 -2.39
C TRP A 132 2.94 17.30 -3.61
N GLY A 133 2.84 16.40 -4.60
CA GLY A 133 3.58 16.50 -5.85
C GLY A 133 3.12 17.66 -6.74
N HIS A 134 1.81 17.86 -6.86
CA HIS A 134 1.24 18.91 -7.71
C HIS A 134 1.38 20.33 -7.12
N GLY A 135 1.46 20.46 -5.80
CA GLY A 135 1.73 21.74 -5.13
C GLY A 135 3.08 22.36 -5.52
N SER A 136 3.98 21.57 -6.07
CA SER A 136 5.27 22.04 -6.60
C SER A 136 5.15 22.65 -8.01
N MET A 137 4.21 22.20 -8.83
CA MET A 137 4.05 22.70 -10.21
C MET A 137 3.27 24.03 -10.30
N ARG A 138 2.39 24.33 -9.34
CA ARG A 138 1.58 25.55 -9.40
C ARG A 138 2.30 26.83 -9.00
N ARG A 139 3.50 26.76 -8.40
CA ARG A 139 4.27 27.94 -8.00
C ARG A 139 5.34 28.38 -9.02
N GLY A 140 5.51 27.65 -10.11
CA GLY A 140 6.49 27.97 -11.16
C GLY A 140 5.96 28.80 -12.34
N SER A 141 4.66 29.07 -12.42
CA SER A 141 4.05 29.77 -13.56
C SER A 141 3.67 31.23 -13.29
N GLY A 142 4.15 31.81 -12.21
CA GLY A 142 3.76 33.16 -11.78
C GLY A 142 4.86 34.24 -11.79
N ALA A 143 5.96 34.06 -12.52
CA ALA A 143 7.01 35.06 -12.55
C ALA A 143 7.63 35.21 -13.95
N ARG A 144 6.89 35.75 -14.90
CA ARG A 144 7.43 36.50 -16.04
C ARG A 144 6.35 37.40 -16.62
N ARG A 145 6.16 38.56 -16.05
CA ARG A 145 5.72 39.77 -16.72
C ARG A 145 6.42 40.95 -16.05
N GLY A 146 7.31 41.51 -16.75
CA GLY A 146 7.96 42.77 -16.46
C GLY A 146 8.91 43.05 -17.55
#